data_7151c9305f4b4cbaf5a6300ddfe17978
#
_entry.id   7151c9305f4b4cbaf5a6300ddfe17978
#
_cell.length_a   1.000
_cell.length_b   1.000
_cell.length_c   1.000
_cell.angle_alpha   90.00
_cell.angle_beta   90.00
_cell.angle_gamma   90.00
#
_symmetry.space_group_name_H-M   'P 1'
#
loop_
_entity.id
_entity.type
_entity.pdbx_description
1 polymer ?
#
loop_
_entity_poly.entity_id
_entity_poly.type
_entity_poly.pdbx_seq_one_letter_code
_entity_poly.pdbx_strand_id
1 'polypeptide(L)'
;MTNKYNTLCKLSNYLLMLILISGGVLISSCNEQARGFALPEGNIEQGKATYERLACNECHSVSEVEWKGGSDNLNIQLGGEVTSKKSYGDLVTSVINPSHKIAPRYKQKNSTKTTEAEHSKMKNFNDTMTVQELIDLVTYLQSEYNVTIPKTYYYPYY
;
A
#
# COMPACT_ATOMS: atom_id res chain seq x y z
N MET A 1 45.09 -20.86 -44.15
CA MET A 1 43.78 -20.17 -43.94
C MET A 1 43.11 -20.48 -42.58
N THR A 2 43.47 -21.55 -41.90
CA THR A 2 42.87 -22.01 -40.63
C THR A 2 43.14 -21.12 -39.40
N ASN A 3 44.23 -20.38 -39.36
CA ASN A 3 44.63 -19.58 -38.19
C ASN A 3 43.74 -18.33 -37.97
N LYS A 4 43.20 -17.74 -39.04
CA LYS A 4 42.36 -16.54 -39.00
C LYS A 4 40.97 -16.84 -38.47
N TYR A 5 40.40 -18.02 -38.77
CA TYR A 5 39.11 -18.47 -38.24
C TYR A 5 39.16 -18.78 -36.74
N ASN A 6 40.26 -19.39 -36.28
CA ASN A 6 40.41 -19.67 -34.84
C ASN A 6 40.56 -18.41 -34.01
N THR A 7 41.18 -17.36 -34.54
CA THR A 7 41.31 -16.07 -33.84
C THR A 7 39.98 -15.34 -33.79
N LEU A 8 39.22 -15.35 -34.89
CA LEU A 8 37.85 -14.74 -34.93
C LEU A 8 36.87 -15.46 -34.00
N CYS A 9 36.94 -16.80 -33.93
CA CYS A 9 36.09 -17.58 -33.04
C CYS A 9 36.38 -17.29 -31.54
N LYS A 10 37.68 -17.17 -31.19
CA LYS A 10 38.10 -16.77 -29.84
C LYS A 10 37.66 -15.36 -29.50
N LEU A 11 37.79 -14.38 -30.43
CA LEU A 11 37.32 -13.01 -30.20
C LEU A 11 35.82 -12.95 -30.01
N SER A 12 35.04 -13.70 -30.79
CA SER A 12 33.58 -13.80 -30.65
C SER A 12 33.17 -14.36 -29.28
N ASN A 13 33.86 -15.40 -28.79
CA ASN A 13 33.58 -15.97 -27.47
C ASN A 13 33.92 -15.00 -26.33
N TYR A 14 35.00 -14.24 -26.42
CA TYR A 14 35.31 -13.20 -25.42
C TYR A 14 34.30 -12.06 -25.43
N LEU A 15 33.85 -11.66 -26.60
CA LEU A 15 32.78 -10.61 -26.72
C LEU A 15 31.48 -11.09 -26.12
N LEU A 16 31.09 -12.34 -26.37
CA LEU A 16 29.89 -12.95 -25.82
C LEU A 16 29.97 -13.07 -24.29
N MET A 17 31.12 -13.42 -23.75
CA MET A 17 31.37 -13.51 -22.32
C MET A 17 31.33 -12.13 -21.64
N LEU A 18 31.83 -11.08 -22.29
CA LEU A 18 31.74 -9.69 -21.83
C LEU A 18 30.29 -9.19 -21.79
N ILE A 19 29.50 -9.52 -22.80
CA ILE A 19 28.08 -9.18 -22.86
C ILE A 19 27.29 -9.88 -21.75
N LEU A 20 27.57 -11.16 -21.47
CA LEU A 20 26.91 -11.90 -20.38
C LEU A 20 27.28 -11.34 -18.99
N ILE A 21 28.56 -10.96 -18.79
CA ILE A 21 29.00 -10.37 -17.52
C ILE A 21 28.37 -8.98 -17.32
N SER A 22 28.35 -8.13 -18.37
CA SER A 22 27.72 -6.80 -18.28
C SER A 22 26.20 -6.88 -18.08
N GLY A 23 25.53 -7.86 -18.71
CA GLY A 23 24.11 -8.13 -18.52
C GLY A 23 23.78 -8.58 -17.08
N GLY A 24 24.64 -9.42 -16.49
CA GLY A 24 24.48 -9.89 -15.11
C GLY A 24 24.58 -8.78 -14.06
N VAL A 25 25.43 -7.78 -14.27
CA VAL A 25 25.59 -6.63 -13.36
C VAL A 25 24.37 -5.70 -13.38
N LEU A 26 23.68 -5.58 -14.51
CA LEU A 26 22.49 -4.73 -14.62
C LEU A 26 21.26 -5.29 -13.90
N ILE A 27 21.19 -6.61 -13.67
CA ILE A 27 20.05 -7.25 -12.99
C ILE A 27 20.19 -7.21 -11.46
N SER A 28 21.40 -7.00 -10.92
CA SER A 28 21.64 -6.93 -9.46
C SER A 28 21.24 -5.61 -8.82
N SER A 29 20.76 -4.63 -9.59
CA SER A 29 20.44 -3.29 -9.09
C SER A 29 19.07 -3.17 -8.39
N CYS A 30 18.35 -4.26 -8.16
CA CYS A 30 17.14 -4.25 -7.33
C CYS A 30 17.52 -4.25 -5.85
N ASN A 31 18.01 -3.12 -5.35
CA ASN A 31 18.16 -2.89 -3.92
C ASN A 31 16.76 -2.68 -3.31
N GLU A 32 16.46 -3.35 -2.19
CA GLU A 32 15.19 -3.16 -1.48
C GLU A 32 14.95 -1.69 -1.08
N GLN A 33 16.01 -0.93 -0.87
CA GLN A 33 15.97 0.51 -0.62
C GLN A 33 15.55 1.36 -1.83
N ALA A 34 15.57 0.81 -3.05
CA ALA A 34 15.08 1.47 -4.27
C ALA A 34 13.56 1.32 -4.48
N ARG A 35 12.85 0.62 -3.60
CA ARG A 35 11.40 0.38 -3.70
C ARG A 35 10.53 1.55 -3.24
N GLY A 36 11.06 2.75 -3.24
CA GLY A 36 10.32 3.94 -2.88
C GLY A 36 10.37 4.27 -1.39
N PHE A 37 9.63 5.30 -1.00
CA PHE A 37 9.57 5.80 0.35
C PHE A 37 8.88 4.77 1.27
N ALA A 38 9.61 4.22 2.21
CA ALA A 38 9.08 3.40 3.29
C ALA A 38 9.36 4.09 4.62
N LEU A 39 8.32 4.32 5.40
CA LEU A 39 8.48 4.77 6.78
C LEU A 39 8.96 3.57 7.63
N PRO A 40 9.67 3.83 8.76
CA PRO A 40 10.07 2.77 9.67
C PRO A 40 8.86 2.04 10.24
N GLU A 41 9.10 0.90 10.85
CA GLU A 41 8.07 0.12 11.53
C GLU A 41 7.55 0.87 12.76
N GLY A 42 6.23 0.96 12.91
CA GLY A 42 5.58 1.66 13.99
C GLY A 42 5.13 0.73 15.12
N ASN A 43 4.60 1.33 16.18
CA ASN A 43 4.05 0.64 17.33
C ASN A 43 2.52 0.52 17.21
N ILE A 44 1.98 -0.71 17.23
CA ILE A 44 0.55 -0.98 17.09
C ILE A 44 -0.27 -0.33 18.21
N GLU A 45 0.18 -0.44 19.47
CA GLU A 45 -0.52 0.11 20.64
C GLU A 45 -0.60 1.65 20.58
N GLN A 46 0.50 2.30 20.19
CA GLN A 46 0.53 3.75 20.00
C GLN A 46 -0.33 4.17 18.79
N GLY A 47 -0.37 3.34 17.75
CA GLY A 47 -1.24 3.56 16.59
C GLY A 47 -2.71 3.48 16.96
N LYS A 48 -3.11 2.51 17.78
CA LYS A 48 -4.46 2.39 18.33
C LYS A 48 -4.82 3.62 19.18
N ALA A 49 -3.93 4.04 20.07
CA ALA A 49 -4.12 5.24 20.88
C ALA A 49 -4.28 6.50 20.00
N THR A 50 -3.48 6.63 18.95
CA THR A 50 -3.58 7.72 17.96
C THR A 50 -4.92 7.69 17.22
N TYR A 51 -5.39 6.50 16.81
CA TYR A 51 -6.68 6.29 16.16
C TYR A 51 -7.84 6.79 17.02
N GLU A 52 -7.84 6.48 18.31
CA GLU A 52 -8.85 6.92 19.27
C GLU A 52 -8.73 8.42 19.57
N ARG A 53 -7.50 8.94 19.79
CA ARG A 53 -7.23 10.35 20.09
C ARG A 53 -7.66 11.28 18.97
N LEU A 54 -7.45 10.89 17.72
CA LEU A 54 -7.86 11.65 16.55
C LEU A 54 -9.34 11.44 16.18
N ALA A 55 -10.08 10.69 17.00
CA ALA A 55 -11.48 10.37 16.81
C ALA A 55 -11.79 9.72 15.44
N CYS A 56 -10.88 8.90 14.93
CA CYS A 56 -11.07 8.17 13.67
C CYS A 56 -12.28 7.24 13.76
N ASN A 57 -12.58 6.71 14.94
CA ASN A 57 -13.72 5.84 15.24
C ASN A 57 -15.09 6.54 15.20
N GLU A 58 -15.15 7.86 15.00
CA GLU A 58 -16.42 8.53 14.69
C GLU A 58 -16.92 8.20 13.27
N CYS A 59 -16.00 7.92 12.32
CA CYS A 59 -16.35 7.67 10.93
C CYS A 59 -15.91 6.27 10.44
N HIS A 60 -14.95 5.65 11.12
CA HIS A 60 -14.39 4.36 10.76
C HIS A 60 -14.63 3.32 11.85
N SER A 61 -14.91 2.09 11.45
CA SER A 61 -14.92 0.93 12.33
C SER A 61 -13.72 0.03 12.06
N VAL A 62 -13.12 -0.48 13.11
CA VAL A 62 -12.08 -1.53 13.13
C VAL A 62 -12.50 -2.61 14.12
N SER A 63 -11.82 -3.77 14.10
CA SER A 63 -12.26 -4.92 14.90
C SER A 63 -12.23 -4.67 16.41
N GLU A 64 -11.21 -3.93 16.89
CA GLU A 64 -10.91 -3.81 18.32
C GLU A 64 -11.35 -2.50 18.97
N VAL A 65 -11.82 -1.54 18.19
CA VAL A 65 -12.24 -0.22 18.70
C VAL A 65 -13.70 0.02 18.37
N GLU A 66 -14.48 0.34 19.42
CA GLU A 66 -15.91 0.63 19.29
C GLU A 66 -16.14 1.85 18.39
N TRP A 67 -17.04 1.71 17.40
CA TRP A 67 -17.48 2.80 16.57
C TRP A 67 -18.39 3.73 17.36
N LYS A 68 -18.03 5.00 17.45
CA LYS A 68 -18.75 6.00 18.26
C LYS A 68 -19.90 6.69 17.52
N GLY A 69 -19.95 6.55 16.19
CA GLY A 69 -20.96 7.27 15.40
C GLY A 69 -20.67 8.77 15.31
N GLY A 70 -20.33 9.24 14.13
CA GLY A 70 -20.14 10.67 13.86
C GLY A 70 -21.42 11.36 13.38
N SER A 71 -21.33 12.67 13.13
CA SER A 71 -22.44 13.54 12.74
C SER A 71 -23.22 13.08 11.51
N ASP A 72 -22.60 12.35 10.60
CA ASP A 72 -23.21 11.87 9.35
C ASP A 72 -23.55 10.37 9.36
N ASN A 73 -23.49 9.69 10.51
CA ASN A 73 -23.62 8.24 10.66
C ASN A 73 -22.69 7.45 9.69
N LEU A 74 -21.53 8.02 9.42
CA LEU A 74 -20.53 7.39 8.57
C LEU A 74 -19.95 6.18 9.29
N ASN A 75 -20.11 5.00 8.72
CA ASN A 75 -19.44 3.79 9.16
C ASN A 75 -18.67 3.19 7.97
N ILE A 76 -17.40 3.52 7.89
CA ILE A 76 -16.48 2.99 6.86
C ILE A 76 -15.59 1.98 7.54
N GLN A 77 -15.84 0.70 7.27
CA GLN A 77 -15.03 -0.37 7.83
C GLN A 77 -13.60 -0.33 7.26
N LEU A 78 -12.63 -0.38 8.16
CA LEU A 78 -11.20 -0.57 7.88
C LEU A 78 -10.78 -1.94 8.40
N GLY A 79 -9.85 -2.59 7.71
CA GLY A 79 -9.41 -3.94 8.11
C GLY A 79 -10.39 -5.04 7.71
N GLY A 80 -10.34 -6.16 8.46
CA GLY A 80 -11.12 -7.35 8.22
C GLY A 80 -10.52 -8.29 7.17
N GLU A 81 -11.30 -9.27 6.74
CA GLU A 81 -10.89 -10.23 5.72
C GLU A 81 -10.90 -9.60 4.32
N VAL A 82 -9.77 -9.64 3.65
CA VAL A 82 -9.58 -9.06 2.31
C VAL A 82 -8.81 -10.02 1.41
N THR A 83 -9.03 -9.91 0.11
CA THR A 83 -8.27 -10.67 -0.89
C THR A 83 -6.92 -10.01 -1.23
N SER A 84 -6.79 -8.71 -0.95
CA SER A 84 -5.58 -7.94 -1.17
C SER A 84 -5.44 -6.87 -0.08
N LYS A 85 -4.31 -6.88 0.60
CA LYS A 85 -3.99 -5.90 1.64
C LYS A 85 -3.68 -4.55 1.01
N LYS A 86 -4.16 -3.46 1.61
CA LYS A 86 -3.74 -2.12 1.21
C LYS A 86 -2.24 -1.95 1.46
N SER A 87 -1.54 -1.34 0.51
CA SER A 87 -0.13 -1.03 0.70
C SER A 87 0.05 0.02 1.80
N TYR A 88 1.25 0.04 2.38
CA TYR A 88 1.62 1.06 3.36
C TYR A 88 1.43 2.48 2.79
N GLY A 89 1.90 2.71 1.56
CA GLY A 89 1.76 3.99 0.87
C GLY A 89 0.30 4.39 0.60
N ASP A 90 -0.59 3.43 0.29
CA ASP A 90 -2.02 3.73 0.13
C ASP A 90 -2.64 4.20 1.44
N LEU A 91 -2.28 3.59 2.57
CA LEU A 91 -2.79 3.99 3.88
C LEU A 91 -2.25 5.36 4.30
N VAL A 92 -0.93 5.57 4.19
CA VAL A 92 -0.30 6.88 4.44
C VAL A 92 -1.00 7.96 3.63
N THR A 93 -1.13 7.77 2.31
CA THR A 93 -1.76 8.75 1.42
C THR A 93 -3.22 9.00 1.78
N SER A 94 -3.95 7.94 2.18
CA SER A 94 -5.36 8.07 2.59
C SER A 94 -5.53 8.92 3.84
N VAL A 95 -4.56 8.92 4.76
CA VAL A 95 -4.57 9.71 5.99
C VAL A 95 -4.18 11.15 5.72
N ILE A 96 -3.06 11.39 5.01
CA ILE A 96 -2.52 12.75 4.81
C ILE A 96 -3.18 13.51 3.66
N ASN A 97 -3.81 12.82 2.71
CA ASN A 97 -4.54 13.39 1.58
C ASN A 97 -5.77 12.56 1.24
N PRO A 98 -6.82 12.62 2.07
CA PRO A 98 -7.99 11.73 1.95
C PRO A 98 -8.79 11.94 0.66
N SER A 99 -8.61 13.05 -0.04
CA SER A 99 -9.25 13.32 -1.33
C SER A 99 -8.46 12.78 -2.54
N HIS A 100 -7.23 12.28 -2.33
CA HIS A 100 -6.37 11.79 -3.41
C HIS A 100 -7.01 10.64 -4.21
N LYS A 101 -7.66 9.70 -3.52
CA LYS A 101 -8.27 8.52 -4.14
C LYS A 101 -9.58 8.16 -3.47
N ILE A 102 -10.66 8.69 -3.98
CA ILE A 102 -12.02 8.35 -3.51
C ILE A 102 -12.52 7.17 -4.34
N ALA A 103 -13.00 6.11 -3.66
CA ALA A 103 -13.55 4.95 -4.34
C ALA A 103 -14.76 5.36 -5.20
N PRO A 104 -14.92 4.82 -6.44
CA PRO A 104 -16.00 5.22 -7.36
C PRO A 104 -17.41 5.17 -6.75
N ARG A 105 -17.65 4.18 -5.88
CA ARG A 105 -18.92 4.04 -5.15
C ARG A 105 -19.25 5.22 -4.24
N TYR A 106 -18.26 6.04 -3.85
CA TYR A 106 -18.43 7.21 -2.99
C TYR A 106 -18.43 8.53 -3.76
N LYS A 107 -18.15 8.50 -5.07
CA LYS A 107 -18.24 9.67 -5.98
C LYS A 107 -19.67 9.92 -6.52
N GLN A 108 -20.64 9.14 -6.07
CA GLN A 108 -22.02 9.31 -6.53
C GLN A 108 -22.60 10.60 -5.96
N LYS A 109 -23.39 11.28 -6.78
CA LYS A 109 -24.17 12.46 -6.39
C LYS A 109 -25.03 12.11 -5.17
N ASN A 110 -24.93 12.89 -4.10
CA ASN A 110 -25.57 12.65 -2.79
C ASN A 110 -24.88 11.58 -1.90
N SER A 111 -23.61 11.24 -2.15
CA SER A 111 -22.87 10.41 -1.20
C SER A 111 -22.69 11.15 0.12
N THR A 112 -23.03 10.51 1.24
CA THR A 112 -22.77 11.04 2.60
C THR A 112 -21.27 11.11 2.91
N LYS A 113 -20.41 10.50 2.09
CA LYS A 113 -18.95 10.35 2.28
C LYS A 113 -18.12 11.40 1.55
N THR A 114 -18.73 12.16 0.66
CA THR A 114 -18.10 13.24 -0.09
C THR A 114 -18.87 14.55 0.08
N THR A 115 -18.17 15.68 -0.12
CA THR A 115 -18.77 17.00 -0.22
C THR A 115 -19.42 17.18 -1.60
N GLU A 116 -20.17 18.28 -1.80
CA GLU A 116 -20.73 18.64 -3.11
C GLU A 116 -19.63 18.82 -4.19
N ALA A 117 -18.43 19.23 -3.78
CA ALA A 117 -17.25 19.33 -4.65
C ALA A 117 -16.50 18.00 -4.83
N GLU A 118 -17.12 16.86 -4.50
CA GLU A 118 -16.53 15.51 -4.60
C GLU A 118 -15.23 15.29 -3.78
N HIS A 119 -14.98 16.13 -2.78
CA HIS A 119 -13.89 15.92 -1.83
C HIS A 119 -14.31 14.96 -0.70
N SER A 120 -13.33 14.24 -0.14
CA SER A 120 -13.54 13.42 1.04
C SER A 120 -14.01 14.28 2.23
N LYS A 121 -14.98 13.78 2.99
CA LYS A 121 -15.39 14.39 4.28
C LYS A 121 -14.43 14.06 5.43
N MET A 122 -13.46 13.19 5.21
CA MET A 122 -12.43 12.89 6.20
C MET A 122 -11.63 14.16 6.51
N LYS A 123 -11.46 14.44 7.80
CA LYS A 123 -10.66 15.57 8.27
C LYS A 123 -9.19 15.41 7.86
N ASN A 124 -8.51 16.52 7.62
CA ASN A 124 -7.08 16.57 7.45
C ASN A 124 -6.42 16.74 8.83
N PHE A 125 -5.45 15.88 9.14
CA PHE A 125 -4.76 15.86 10.43
C PHE A 125 -3.28 16.28 10.32
N ASN A 126 -2.85 16.81 9.18
CA ASN A 126 -1.43 17.10 8.91
C ASN A 126 -0.83 18.12 9.89
N ASP A 127 -1.66 19.03 10.42
CA ASP A 127 -1.21 20.04 11.37
C ASP A 127 -1.27 19.57 12.84
N THR A 128 -1.92 18.43 13.12
CA THR A 128 -2.18 17.94 14.48
C THR A 128 -1.58 16.58 14.78
N MET A 129 -1.06 15.91 13.76
CA MET A 129 -0.46 14.58 13.84
C MET A 129 1.03 14.66 13.52
N THR A 130 1.85 14.10 14.39
CA THR A 130 3.28 13.97 14.13
C THR A 130 3.58 12.86 13.13
N VAL A 131 4.77 12.88 12.54
CA VAL A 131 5.21 11.80 11.63
C VAL A 131 5.26 10.45 12.37
N GLN A 132 5.67 10.43 13.65
CA GLN A 132 5.68 9.19 14.43
C GLN A 132 4.26 8.65 14.64
N GLU A 133 3.31 9.49 14.96
CA GLU A 133 1.91 9.08 15.09
C GLU A 133 1.32 8.57 13.78
N LEU A 134 1.70 9.12 12.63
CA LEU A 134 1.32 8.60 11.32
C LEU A 134 1.90 7.19 11.08
N ILE A 135 3.17 6.97 11.43
CA ILE A 135 3.86 5.68 11.32
C ILE A 135 3.12 4.63 12.16
N ASP A 136 2.87 4.94 13.42
CA ASP A 136 2.21 4.07 14.39
C ASP A 136 0.78 3.76 13.96
N LEU A 137 0.02 4.79 13.54
CA LEU A 137 -1.35 4.67 13.06
C LEU A 137 -1.44 3.75 11.84
N VAL A 138 -0.56 3.94 10.84
CA VAL A 138 -0.58 3.11 9.63
C VAL A 138 -0.17 1.67 9.94
N THR A 139 0.77 1.46 10.86
CA THR A 139 1.16 0.13 11.34
C THR A 139 -0.02 -0.56 12.02
N TYR A 140 -0.74 0.13 12.90
CA TYR A 140 -1.98 -0.37 13.51
C TYR A 140 -3.03 -0.71 12.46
N LEU A 141 -3.34 0.21 11.54
CA LEU A 141 -4.32 -0.04 10.50
C LEU A 141 -3.94 -1.22 9.59
N GLN A 142 -2.65 -1.44 9.33
CA GLN A 142 -2.20 -2.60 8.56
C GLN A 142 -2.40 -3.92 9.31
N SER A 143 -2.25 -3.93 10.64
CA SER A 143 -2.47 -5.13 11.46
C SER A 143 -3.93 -5.59 11.47
N GLU A 144 -4.86 -4.68 11.23
CA GLU A 144 -6.30 -4.98 11.16
C GLU A 144 -6.73 -5.75 9.88
N TYR A 145 -5.86 -5.86 8.87
CA TYR A 145 -6.19 -6.55 7.61
C TYR A 145 -5.72 -8.01 7.61
N ASN A 146 -6.65 -8.94 7.45
CA ASN A 146 -6.40 -10.37 7.28
C ASN A 146 -6.55 -10.76 5.81
N VAL A 147 -5.47 -11.26 5.18
CA VAL A 147 -5.52 -11.68 3.78
C VAL A 147 -6.02 -13.11 3.69
N THR A 148 -7.18 -13.30 3.08
CA THR A 148 -7.74 -14.63 2.79
C THR A 148 -7.67 -14.90 1.30
N ILE A 149 -7.03 -16.02 0.93
CA ILE A 149 -6.96 -16.46 -0.48
C ILE A 149 -8.26 -17.22 -0.76
N PRO A 150 -9.10 -16.78 -1.73
CA PRO A 150 -10.29 -17.52 -2.11
C PRO A 150 -9.91 -18.92 -2.60
N LYS A 151 -10.57 -19.96 -2.07
CA LYS A 151 -10.43 -21.32 -2.61
C LYS A 151 -11.02 -21.33 -4.03
N THR A 152 -10.16 -21.44 -5.03
CA THR A 152 -10.59 -21.68 -6.42
C THR A 152 -11.11 -23.12 -6.49
N TYR A 153 -12.42 -23.28 -6.65
CA TYR A 153 -13.00 -24.60 -6.98
C TYR A 153 -12.70 -24.87 -8.46
N TYR A 154 -11.80 -25.82 -8.69
CA TYR A 154 -11.58 -26.35 -10.03
C TYR A 154 -12.80 -27.21 -10.37
N TYR A 155 -13.64 -26.75 -11.30
CA TYR A 155 -14.67 -27.60 -11.91
C TYR A 155 -14.02 -28.34 -13.09
N PRO A 156 -13.78 -29.68 -12.99
CA PRO A 156 -13.38 -30.44 -14.17
C PRO A 156 -14.54 -30.41 -15.17
N TYR A 157 -14.29 -29.88 -16.34
CA TYR A 157 -15.24 -30.04 -17.46
C TYR A 157 -15.28 -31.51 -17.86
N TYR A 158 -16.42 -32.13 -17.72
CA TYR A 158 -16.71 -33.44 -18.31
C TYR A 158 -17.21 -33.22 -19.74
#